data_07d1165cf84f2ddd9e38482f477ba01f
#
_entry.id   07d1165cf84f2ddd9e38482f477ba01f
#
_cell.length_a   1.000
_cell.length_b   1.000
_cell.length_c   1.000
_cell.angle_alpha   90.00
_cell.angle_beta   90.00
_cell.angle_gamma   90.00
#
_symmetry.space_group_name_H-M   'P 1'
#
loop_
_entity.id
_entity.type
_entity.pdbx_description
1 polymer ?
#
loop_
_entity_poly.entity_id
_entity_poly.type
_entity_poly.pdbx_seq_one_letter_code
_entity_poly.pdbx_strand_id
1 'polypeptide(L)'
;MAWVHRRVRGCVQALNENEVRTIEKDIERWLGNQLKKLGCIYMKFVSPGNDGVPDRIVVLPGGAVIFVELKDTTGKLMANQRVQISRLRKQGAIVFVLTGKLDAKLFADDIERVIHGLSSTRVPRDCYSADN
;
A
#
# COMPACT_ATOMS: atom_id res chain seq x y z
N MET A 1 -14.38 0.49 12.74
CA MET A 1 -13.98 1.91 12.71
C MET A 1 -14.35 2.52 11.38
N ALA A 2 -15.20 3.52 11.37
CA ALA A 2 -15.60 4.21 10.15
C ALA A 2 -14.47 5.13 9.68
N TRP A 3 -13.75 4.69 8.68
CA TRP A 3 -12.54 5.36 8.22
C TRP A 3 -12.79 6.42 7.18
N VAL A 4 -13.95 6.51 6.59
CA VAL A 4 -14.07 7.24 5.34
C VAL A 4 -15.33 8.09 5.20
N HIS A 5 -16.34 7.87 5.98
CA HIS A 5 -17.57 8.64 5.81
C HIS A 5 -18.00 9.25 7.13
N ARG A 6 -17.59 10.48 7.33
CA ARG A 6 -18.23 11.34 8.31
C ARG A 6 -19.60 11.71 7.75
N ARG A 7 -20.62 10.98 8.12
CA ARG A 7 -22.00 11.41 7.87
C ARG A 7 -22.32 12.57 8.79
N VAL A 8 -22.41 13.75 8.23
CA VAL A 8 -23.01 14.89 8.90
C VAL A 8 -24.37 15.11 8.24
N ARG A 9 -25.44 14.84 8.99
CA ARG A 9 -26.83 15.08 8.57
C ARG A 9 -27.21 14.50 7.19
N GLY A 10 -26.82 13.28 6.90
CA GLY A 10 -27.25 12.58 5.68
C GLY A 10 -26.50 12.93 4.38
N CYS A 11 -25.54 13.82 4.43
CA CYS A 11 -24.70 14.14 3.28
C CYS A 11 -23.29 13.56 3.46
N VAL A 12 -22.81 12.90 2.42
CA VAL A 12 -21.39 12.53 2.31
C VAL A 12 -20.66 13.76 1.77
N GLN A 13 -19.83 14.39 2.60
CA GLN A 13 -18.98 15.48 2.14
C GLN A 13 -17.71 14.92 1.50
N ALA A 14 -17.35 15.44 0.34
CA ALA A 14 -16.06 15.15 -0.27
C ALA A 14 -14.94 15.67 0.64
N LEU A 15 -13.91 14.85 0.85
CA LEU A 15 -12.73 15.25 1.60
C LEU A 15 -11.92 16.27 0.79
N ASN A 16 -11.36 17.26 1.47
CA ASN A 16 -10.41 18.17 0.85
C ASN A 16 -9.02 17.51 0.72
N GLU A 17 -8.15 18.09 -0.09
CA GLU A 17 -6.82 17.54 -0.36
C GLU A 17 -5.98 17.34 0.91
N ASN A 18 -6.11 18.20 1.90
CA ASN A 18 -5.37 18.09 3.15
C ASN A 18 -5.88 16.91 4.00
N GLU A 19 -7.19 16.70 4.03
CA GLU A 19 -7.79 15.54 4.72
C GLU A 19 -7.37 14.23 4.05
N VAL A 20 -7.37 14.18 2.73
CA VAL A 20 -6.88 13.03 1.95
C VAL A 20 -5.43 12.72 2.29
N ARG A 21 -4.55 13.71 2.28
CA ARG A 21 -3.14 13.53 2.64
C ARG A 21 -2.94 13.04 4.08
N THR A 22 -3.77 13.52 4.99
CA THR A 22 -3.73 13.09 6.40
C THR A 22 -4.12 11.63 6.52
N ILE A 23 -5.16 11.19 5.81
CA ILE A 23 -5.61 9.80 5.79
C ILE A 23 -4.53 8.89 5.21
N GLU A 24 -3.92 9.25 4.09
CA GLU A 24 -2.83 8.47 3.49
C GLU A 24 -1.64 8.32 4.46
N LYS A 25 -1.23 9.41 5.12
CA LYS A 25 -0.14 9.39 6.11
C LYS A 25 -0.46 8.50 7.32
N ASP A 26 -1.69 8.53 7.78
CA ASP A 26 -2.11 7.72 8.92
C ASP A 26 -2.10 6.23 8.57
N ILE A 27 -2.57 5.87 7.38
CA ILE A 27 -2.52 4.50 6.86
C ILE A 27 -1.06 4.05 6.72
N GLU A 28 -0.22 4.89 6.15
CA GLU A 28 1.19 4.64 5.95
C GLU A 28 1.92 4.37 7.27
N ARG A 29 1.67 5.21 8.27
CA ARG A 29 2.23 5.05 9.61
C ARG A 29 1.77 3.77 10.28
N TRP A 30 0.47 3.49 10.23
CA TRP A 30 -0.11 2.28 10.79
C TRP A 30 0.48 1.03 10.15
N LEU A 31 0.52 0.99 8.82
CA LEU A 31 1.08 -0.14 8.08
C LEU A 31 2.56 -0.36 8.42
N GLY A 32 3.34 0.71 8.44
CA GLY A 32 4.75 0.63 8.82
C GLY A 32 4.96 0.04 10.21
N ASN A 33 4.13 0.43 11.17
CA ASN A 33 4.18 -0.10 12.52
C ASN A 33 3.84 -1.59 12.56
N GLN A 34 2.82 -2.03 11.82
CA GLN A 34 2.45 -3.44 11.74
C GLN A 34 3.56 -4.28 11.10
N LEU A 35 4.10 -3.83 9.99
CA LEU A 35 5.16 -4.55 9.28
C LEU A 35 6.46 -4.64 10.10
N LYS A 36 6.83 -3.58 10.79
CA LYS A 36 8.00 -3.59 11.68
C LYS A 36 7.85 -4.58 12.84
N LYS A 37 6.66 -4.71 13.41
CA LYS A 37 6.37 -5.73 14.43
C LYS A 37 6.57 -7.15 13.91
N LEU A 38 6.35 -7.36 12.63
CA LEU A 38 6.56 -8.65 11.95
C LEU A 38 8.03 -8.90 11.56
N GLY A 39 8.92 -7.98 11.85
CA GLY A 39 10.34 -8.07 11.50
C GLY A 39 10.68 -7.61 10.08
N CYS A 40 9.75 -6.95 9.39
CA CYS A 40 10.02 -6.38 8.08
C CYS A 40 10.79 -5.07 8.18
N ILE A 41 11.58 -4.79 7.15
CA ILE A 41 12.10 -3.44 6.91
C ILE A 41 11.09 -2.68 6.09
N TYR A 42 10.78 -1.48 6.50
CA TYR A 42 9.83 -0.61 5.82
C TYR A 42 10.49 0.74 5.57
N MET A 43 10.71 1.06 4.31
CA MET A 43 11.46 2.26 3.92
C MET A 43 10.73 3.05 2.86
N LYS A 44 10.93 4.36 2.89
CA LYS A 44 10.50 5.23 1.79
C LYS A 44 11.36 4.96 0.57
N PHE A 45 10.72 4.87 -0.60
CA PHE A 45 11.40 4.74 -1.86
C PHE A 45 11.33 6.04 -2.64
N VAL A 46 12.50 6.54 -3.04
CA VAL A 46 12.63 7.72 -3.89
C VAL A 46 13.63 7.37 -5.00
N SER A 47 13.25 7.61 -6.23
CA SER A 47 14.15 7.42 -7.38
C SER A 47 14.29 8.74 -8.14
N PRO A 48 15.36 9.51 -7.92
CA PRO A 48 15.59 10.74 -8.65
C PRO A 48 15.59 10.52 -10.17
N GLY A 49 14.86 11.36 -10.90
CA GLY A 49 14.73 11.24 -12.35
C GLY A 49 13.70 10.20 -12.82
N ASN A 50 13.06 9.48 -11.93
CA ASN A 50 12.03 8.49 -12.25
C ASN A 50 10.76 8.78 -11.47
N ASP A 51 9.97 9.73 -11.95
CA ASP A 51 8.71 10.09 -11.30
C ASP A 51 7.70 8.95 -11.38
N GLY A 52 6.94 8.79 -10.31
CA GLY A 52 5.86 7.81 -10.26
C GLY A 52 6.25 6.43 -9.73
N VAL A 53 7.46 6.25 -9.21
CA VAL A 53 7.83 5.01 -8.51
C VAL A 53 6.97 4.81 -7.26
N PRO A 54 6.73 3.56 -6.82
CA PRO A 54 6.00 3.30 -5.59
C PRO A 54 6.64 3.97 -4.37
N ASP A 55 5.82 4.39 -3.40
CA ASP A 55 6.28 5.17 -2.25
C ASP A 55 7.14 4.40 -1.27
N ARG A 56 6.93 3.11 -1.15
CA ARG A 56 7.52 2.30 -0.09
C ARG A 56 8.15 1.02 -0.60
N ILE A 57 9.21 0.59 0.09
CA ILE A 57 9.80 -0.72 -0.06
C ILE A 57 9.61 -1.47 1.26
N VAL A 58 9.15 -2.70 1.15
CA VAL A 58 9.05 -3.65 2.26
C VAL A 58 9.99 -4.81 2.00
N VAL A 59 10.88 -5.08 2.94
CA VAL A 59 11.75 -6.26 2.88
C VAL A 59 11.33 -7.21 3.99
N LEU A 60 10.89 -8.40 3.60
CA LEU A 60 10.45 -9.43 4.53
C LEU A 60 11.66 -10.14 5.16
N PRO A 61 11.50 -10.71 6.36
CA PRO A 61 12.44 -11.71 6.84
C PRO A 61 12.62 -12.80 5.79
N GLY A 62 13.87 -13.11 5.43
CA GLY A 62 14.18 -14.00 4.31
C GLY A 62 14.55 -13.30 3.01
N GLY A 63 14.35 -11.97 2.91
CA GLY A 63 14.89 -11.14 1.85
C GLY A 63 13.96 -10.82 0.68
N ALA A 64 12.71 -11.30 0.69
CA ALA A 64 11.74 -10.92 -0.34
C ALA A 64 11.47 -9.42 -0.29
N VAL A 65 11.48 -8.76 -1.45
CA VAL A 65 11.28 -7.32 -1.58
C VAL A 65 9.94 -7.05 -2.26
N ILE A 66 9.16 -6.17 -1.64
CA ILE A 66 7.85 -5.76 -2.15
C ILE A 66 7.81 -4.24 -2.24
N PHE A 67 7.34 -3.73 -3.37
CA PHE A 67 7.04 -2.31 -3.53
C PHE A 67 5.59 -2.05 -3.16
N VAL A 68 5.33 -0.97 -2.48
CA VAL A 68 3.98 -0.60 -2.04
C VAL A 68 3.69 0.85 -2.41
N GLU A 69 2.58 1.07 -3.08
CA GLU A 69 1.98 2.38 -3.31
C GLU A 69 0.72 2.48 -2.47
N LEU A 70 0.64 3.50 -1.62
CA LEU A 70 -0.52 3.74 -0.76
C LEU A 70 -1.39 4.85 -1.34
N LYS A 71 -2.67 4.59 -1.41
CA LYS A 71 -3.69 5.56 -1.79
C LYS A 71 -4.81 5.59 -0.76
N ASP A 72 -5.48 6.71 -0.63
CA ASP A 72 -6.74 6.75 0.11
C ASP A 72 -7.84 6.06 -0.70
N THR A 73 -9.04 5.98 -0.14
CA THR A 73 -10.18 5.33 -0.79
C THR A 73 -10.67 6.02 -2.05
N THR A 74 -10.29 7.28 -2.26
CA THR A 74 -10.66 8.08 -3.44
C THR A 74 -9.48 8.28 -4.39
N GLY A 75 -8.26 7.99 -3.93
CA GLY A 75 -7.03 8.19 -4.68
C GLY A 75 -6.92 7.25 -5.87
N LYS A 76 -6.69 7.81 -7.04
CA LYS A 76 -6.38 7.06 -8.25
C LYS A 76 -4.91 7.18 -8.57
N LEU A 77 -4.36 6.15 -9.20
CA LEU A 77 -2.99 6.21 -9.72
C LEU A 77 -2.89 7.26 -10.81
N MET A 78 -1.85 8.08 -10.73
CA MET A 78 -1.47 8.99 -11.81
C MET A 78 -0.88 8.19 -12.97
N ALA A 79 -0.88 8.78 -14.18
CA ALA A 79 -0.36 8.12 -15.38
C ALA A 79 1.10 7.66 -15.23
N ASN A 80 1.96 8.52 -14.68
CA ASN A 80 3.36 8.17 -14.41
C ASN A 80 3.51 7.03 -13.40
N GLN A 81 2.66 6.98 -12.39
CA GLN A 81 2.65 5.87 -11.42
C GLN A 81 2.27 4.55 -12.10
N ARG A 82 1.23 4.55 -12.94
CA ARG A 82 0.85 3.35 -13.71
C ARG A 82 1.98 2.85 -14.60
N VAL A 83 2.68 3.76 -15.25
CA VAL A 83 3.83 3.40 -16.11
C VAL A 83 4.94 2.74 -15.29
N GLN A 84 5.33 3.32 -14.18
CA GLN A 84 6.42 2.78 -13.36
C GLN A 84 6.05 1.45 -12.71
N ILE A 85 4.83 1.32 -12.21
CA ILE A 85 4.33 0.06 -11.64
C ILE A 85 4.32 -1.03 -12.72
N SER A 86 3.82 -0.74 -13.91
CA SER A 86 3.82 -1.68 -15.02
C SER A 86 5.23 -2.11 -15.41
N ARG A 87 6.19 -1.19 -15.47
CA ARG A 87 7.59 -1.51 -15.75
C ARG A 87 8.20 -2.45 -14.71
N LEU A 88 7.97 -2.16 -13.44
CA LEU A 88 8.46 -3.00 -12.35
C LEU A 88 7.85 -4.40 -12.41
N ARG A 89 6.55 -4.52 -12.61
CA ARG A 89 5.85 -5.80 -12.72
C ARG A 89 6.32 -6.63 -13.91
N LYS A 90 6.58 -6.00 -15.04
CA LYS A 90 7.14 -6.67 -16.22
C LYS A 90 8.50 -7.29 -15.97
N GLN A 91 9.30 -6.71 -15.09
CA GLN A 91 10.59 -7.26 -14.68
C GLN A 91 10.47 -8.35 -13.59
N GLY A 92 9.24 -8.66 -13.18
CA GLY A 92 8.99 -9.65 -12.15
C GLY A 92 8.99 -9.10 -10.73
N ALA A 93 9.08 -7.78 -10.54
CA ALA A 93 8.99 -7.17 -9.22
C ALA A 93 7.56 -7.29 -8.66
N ILE A 94 7.47 -7.45 -7.35
CA ILE A 94 6.20 -7.52 -6.65
C ILE A 94 5.81 -6.10 -6.26
N VAL A 95 4.69 -5.62 -6.77
CA VAL A 95 4.18 -4.29 -6.51
C VAL A 95 2.73 -4.37 -6.08
N PHE A 96 2.43 -3.84 -4.90
CA PHE A 96 1.08 -3.69 -4.38
C PHE A 96 0.63 -2.24 -4.44
N VAL A 97 -0.58 -2.02 -4.91
CA VAL A 97 -1.31 -0.76 -4.76
C VAL A 97 -2.39 -0.98 -3.72
N LEU A 98 -2.25 -0.33 -2.59
CA LEU A 98 -3.17 -0.47 -1.46
C LEU A 98 -4.05 0.76 -1.38
N THR A 99 -5.34 0.56 -1.59
CA THR A 99 -6.33 1.64 -1.59
C THR A 99 -7.12 1.59 -0.28
N GLY A 100 -6.84 2.54 0.59
CA GLY A 100 -7.52 2.63 1.87
C GLY A 100 -6.98 1.66 2.93
N LYS A 101 -7.56 1.75 4.12
CA LYS A 101 -7.09 1.00 5.28
C LYS A 101 -7.40 -0.49 5.21
N LEU A 102 -8.52 -0.86 4.62
CA LEU A 102 -8.87 -2.27 4.50
C LEU A 102 -7.83 -3.03 3.67
N ASP A 103 -7.43 -2.49 2.53
CA ASP A 103 -6.37 -3.08 1.72
C ASP A 103 -5.06 -3.20 2.50
N ALA A 104 -4.70 -2.15 3.23
CA ALA A 104 -3.50 -2.15 4.06
C ALA A 104 -3.56 -3.24 5.16
N LYS A 105 -4.71 -3.41 5.78
CA LYS A 105 -4.93 -4.45 6.79
C LYS A 105 -4.83 -5.86 6.20
N LEU A 106 -5.47 -6.09 5.06
CA LEU A 106 -5.42 -7.39 4.37
C LEU A 106 -3.98 -7.71 3.94
N PHE A 107 -3.26 -6.72 3.44
CA PHE A 107 -1.86 -6.87 3.10
C PHE A 107 -1.00 -7.26 4.31
N ALA A 108 -1.14 -6.55 5.43
CA ALA A 108 -0.42 -6.87 6.67
C ALA A 108 -0.73 -8.27 7.17
N ASP A 109 -2.00 -8.68 7.13
CA ASP A 109 -2.43 -10.02 7.52
C ASP A 109 -1.81 -11.10 6.62
N ASP A 110 -1.73 -10.87 5.32
CA ASP A 110 -1.10 -11.81 4.39
C ASP A 110 0.41 -11.89 4.57
N ILE A 111 1.07 -10.77 4.83
CA ILE A 111 2.50 -10.77 5.15
C ILE A 111 2.76 -11.58 6.43
N GLU A 112 1.94 -11.41 7.44
CA GLU A 112 2.03 -12.19 8.67
C GLU A 112 1.91 -13.70 8.40
N ARG A 113 0.94 -14.11 7.58
CA ARG A 113 0.79 -15.53 7.21
C ARG A 113 1.99 -16.08 6.47
N VAL A 114 2.55 -15.31 5.55
CA VAL A 114 3.76 -15.71 4.81
C VAL A 114 4.94 -15.90 5.75
N ILE A 115 5.17 -14.96 6.64
CA ILE A 115 6.28 -14.99 7.60
C ILE A 115 6.15 -16.18 8.56
N HIS A 116 4.94 -16.44 9.05
CA HIS A 116 4.69 -17.53 9.99
C HIS A 116 4.47 -18.90 9.32
N GLY A 117 4.55 -18.98 7.99
CA GLY A 117 4.36 -20.23 7.27
C GLY A 117 2.94 -20.79 7.35
N LEU A 118 1.95 -19.96 7.64
CA LEU A 118 0.55 -20.35 7.75
C LEU A 118 -0.17 -20.42 6.39
N SER A 119 0.46 -19.95 5.35
CA SER A 119 0.00 -20.09 3.97
C SER A 119 1.16 -20.50 3.09
N SER A 120 0.90 -20.80 1.81
CA SER A 120 1.96 -21.24 0.92
C SER A 120 3.18 -20.32 0.98
N THR A 121 4.35 -20.82 0.67
CA THR A 121 5.62 -20.10 0.59
C THR A 121 5.62 -18.95 -0.44
N ARG A 122 4.48 -18.66 -1.02
CA ARG A 122 4.33 -17.59 -2.00
C ARG A 122 4.14 -16.26 -1.29
N VAL A 123 4.88 -15.26 -1.75
CA VAL A 123 4.62 -13.88 -1.40
C VAL A 123 3.19 -13.50 -1.83
N PRO A 124 2.45 -12.74 -1.02
CA PRO A 124 1.10 -12.31 -1.41
C PRO A 124 1.08 -11.70 -2.81
N ARG A 125 0.07 -12.03 -3.56
CA ARG A 125 -0.16 -11.41 -4.87
C ARG A 125 -0.95 -10.14 -4.70
N ASP A 126 -0.73 -9.22 -5.60
CA ASP A 126 -1.46 -7.97 -5.67
C ASP A 126 -2.90 -8.23 -6.13
N CYS A 127 -3.75 -8.54 -5.18
CA CYS A 127 -5.14 -8.91 -5.44
C CYS A 127 -6.15 -8.01 -4.70
N TYR A 128 -5.67 -6.96 -4.01
CA TYR A 128 -6.55 -6.17 -3.15
C TYR A 128 -7.16 -4.97 -3.84
N SER A 129 -6.44 -4.37 -4.74
CA SER A 129 -6.96 -3.27 -5.53
C SER A 129 -6.87 -3.58 -7.02
N ALA A 130 -7.90 -3.18 -7.74
CA ALA A 130 -7.88 -3.31 -9.19
C ALA A 130 -6.76 -2.44 -9.75
N ASP A 131 -6.00 -2.98 -10.68
CA ASP A 131 -5.08 -2.20 -11.47
C ASP A 131 -5.87 -1.18 -12.30
N ASN A 132 -5.70 0.05 -11.97
CA ASN A 132 -6.31 1.16 -12.71
C ASN A 132 -5.38 1.70 -13.77
#